data_33be003b2ae01f40e03fce5dacf4f3c8
#
_entry.id   33be003b2ae01f40e03fce5dacf4f3c8
#
_cell.length_a   1.000
_cell.length_b   1.000
_cell.length_c   1.000
_cell.angle_alpha   90.00
_cell.angle_beta   90.00
_cell.angle_gamma   90.00
#
_symmetry.space_group_name_H-M   'P 1'
#
loop_
_entity.id
_entity.type
_entity.pdbx_description
1 polymer ?
#
loop_
_entity_poly.entity_id
_entity_poly.type
_entity_poly.pdbx_seq_one_letter_code
_entity_poly.pdbx_strand_id
1 'polypeptide(L)'
;QSEVTKKYLFTRNSHLISIEQTVKNLTSKNSHWRQYNTLERGEETGGNGMLPTYTGAAFYDEEAKFNKIDFSDIEDENFLMKIKSGWISMIQHYFFTAWIPNNETEITQTVYTRRLEADGQNGYLIGTVGNYKKTEPSKNQVFKSSLFVGPKKQNEIESIAPGLVLT
;
A
#
# COMPACT_ATOMS: atom_id res chain seq x y z
N GLN A 1 -6.21 -8.54 25.00
CA GLN A 1 -6.13 -7.07 25.09
C GLN A 1 -4.81 -6.60 24.55
N SER A 2 -4.81 -5.49 23.80
CA SER A 2 -3.61 -4.88 23.19
C SER A 2 -3.74 -3.38 23.20
N GLU A 3 -2.62 -2.70 23.17
CA GLU A 3 -2.51 -1.26 22.94
C GLU A 3 -1.85 -1.04 21.58
N VAL A 4 -2.44 -0.15 20.77
CA VAL A 4 -1.91 0.16 19.43
C VAL A 4 -1.59 1.65 19.37
N THR A 5 -0.34 1.96 19.03
CA THR A 5 0.11 3.33 18.77
C THR A 5 0.46 3.46 17.31
N LYS A 6 -0.09 4.47 16.62
CA LYS A 6 0.29 4.85 15.25
C LYS A 6 0.97 6.22 15.28
N LYS A 7 2.18 6.28 14.74
CA LYS A 7 2.96 7.50 14.63
C LYS A 7 3.15 7.83 13.15
N TYR A 8 2.83 9.06 12.79
CA TYR A 8 3.03 9.61 11.45
C TYR A 8 4.07 10.70 11.53
N LEU A 9 5.11 10.62 10.70
CA LEU A 9 6.14 11.64 10.59
C LEU A 9 6.06 12.29 9.22
N PHE A 10 5.72 13.57 9.24
CA PHE A 10 5.67 14.43 8.05
C PHE A 10 6.96 15.25 7.98
N THR A 11 7.63 15.19 6.85
CA THR A 11 8.84 15.99 6.59
C THR A 11 8.48 17.16 5.68
N ARG A 12 8.92 18.36 6.05
CA ARG A 12 8.67 19.56 5.24
C ARG A 12 9.24 19.39 3.84
N ASN A 13 8.49 19.83 2.83
CA ASN A 13 8.82 19.71 1.41
C ASN A 13 8.98 18.26 0.91
N SER A 14 8.35 17.30 1.56
CA SER A 14 8.33 15.89 1.14
C SER A 14 6.90 15.41 1.03
N HIS A 15 6.61 14.61 0.00
CA HIS A 15 5.35 13.90 -0.17
C HIS A 15 5.39 12.48 0.45
N LEU A 16 6.52 12.12 1.06
CA LEU A 16 6.70 10.85 1.77
C LEU A 16 6.38 11.01 3.25
N ILE A 17 5.48 10.18 3.75
CA ILE A 17 5.04 10.12 5.15
C ILE A 17 5.58 8.83 5.75
N SER A 18 6.43 8.92 6.76
CA SER A 18 6.88 7.72 7.49
C SER A 18 5.84 7.31 8.52
N ILE A 19 5.53 6.02 8.59
CA ILE A 19 4.49 5.47 9.46
C ILE A 19 5.09 4.36 10.31
N GLU A 20 4.93 4.48 11.62
CA GLU A 20 5.30 3.46 12.59
C GLU A 20 4.06 3.03 13.37
N GLN A 21 3.78 1.73 13.39
CA GLN A 21 2.69 1.13 14.14
C GLN A 21 3.29 0.21 15.21
N THR A 22 3.08 0.55 16.46
CA THR A 22 3.53 -0.27 17.60
C THR A 22 2.32 -0.95 18.24
N VAL A 23 2.38 -2.27 18.34
CA VAL A 23 1.36 -3.06 19.05
C VAL A 23 1.99 -3.68 20.29
N LYS A 24 1.46 -3.34 21.45
CA LYS A 24 1.87 -3.90 22.74
C LYS A 24 0.94 -5.04 23.13
N ASN A 25 1.51 -6.19 23.43
CA ASN A 25 0.76 -7.33 23.93
C ASN A 25 0.52 -7.18 25.44
N LEU A 26 -0.71 -6.88 25.83
CA LEU A 26 -1.11 -6.73 27.25
C LEU A 26 -1.66 -8.02 27.86
N THR A 27 -1.56 -9.15 27.15
CA THR A 27 -2.01 -10.45 27.64
C THR A 27 -0.88 -11.26 28.30
N SER A 28 -1.22 -12.30 29.03
CA SER A 28 -0.27 -13.26 29.58
C SER A 28 0.15 -14.36 28.60
N LYS A 29 -0.33 -14.33 27.35
CA LYS A 29 -0.05 -15.32 26.30
C LYS A 29 0.60 -14.67 25.08
N ASN A 30 1.27 -15.47 24.27
CA ASN A 30 1.77 -15.02 22.96
C ASN A 30 0.60 -14.55 22.09
N SER A 31 0.79 -13.44 21.42
CA SER A 31 -0.12 -12.88 20.41
C SER A 31 0.55 -12.87 19.05
N HIS A 32 -0.26 -12.89 17.99
CA HIS A 32 0.24 -12.85 16.62
C HIS A 32 -0.39 -11.66 15.89
N TRP A 33 0.45 -10.83 15.30
CA TRP A 33 0.06 -9.62 14.62
C TRP A 33 0.61 -9.61 13.20
N ARG A 34 -0.15 -9.05 12.28
CA ARG A 34 0.31 -8.76 10.93
C ARG A 34 -0.14 -7.38 10.52
N GLN A 35 0.67 -6.71 9.73
CA GLN A 35 0.32 -5.44 9.11
C GLN A 35 -0.49 -5.72 7.84
N TYR A 36 -1.48 -4.90 7.59
CA TYR A 36 -2.10 -4.75 6.28
C TYR A 36 -2.18 -3.26 5.93
N ASN A 37 -2.04 -2.95 4.66
CA ASN A 37 -2.16 -1.60 4.12
C ASN A 37 -3.10 -1.65 2.93
N THR A 38 -3.96 -0.66 2.79
CA THR A 38 -4.92 -0.56 1.68
C THR A 38 -4.89 0.82 1.06
N LEU A 39 -5.11 0.86 -0.24
CA LEU A 39 -5.43 2.06 -1.00
C LEU A 39 -6.79 1.83 -1.66
N GLU A 40 -7.68 2.80 -1.51
CA GLU A 40 -9.04 2.72 -2.00
C GLU A 40 -9.32 3.90 -2.91
N ARG A 41 -10.13 3.67 -3.94
CA ARG A 41 -10.58 4.69 -4.87
C ARG A 41 -11.99 4.40 -5.34
N GLY A 42 -12.83 5.43 -5.32
CA GLY A 42 -14.15 5.38 -5.97
C GLY A 42 -14.03 5.35 -7.48
N GLU A 43 -15.03 4.81 -8.13
CA GLU A 43 -15.21 4.88 -9.58
C GLU A 43 -15.38 6.34 -10.02
N GLU A 44 -14.59 6.79 -11.00
CA GLU A 44 -14.79 8.12 -11.58
C GLU A 44 -15.99 8.10 -12.52
N THR A 45 -17.06 8.76 -12.11
CA THR A 45 -18.18 9.05 -13.00
C THR A 45 -17.85 10.28 -13.85
N GLY A 46 -17.38 10.06 -15.09
CA GLY A 46 -17.30 11.09 -16.11
C GLY A 46 -15.95 11.83 -16.17
N GLY A 47 -15.05 11.32 -16.95
CA GLY A 47 -13.84 11.98 -17.42
C GLY A 47 -13.67 11.75 -18.91
N ASN A 48 -14.31 12.57 -19.76
CA ASN A 48 -13.94 12.69 -21.18
C ASN A 48 -12.58 13.42 -21.28
N GLY A 49 -11.52 12.78 -20.77
CA GLY A 49 -10.16 13.26 -20.97
C GLY A 49 -9.72 12.95 -22.40
N MET A 50 -9.37 13.99 -23.15
CA MET A 50 -8.90 13.90 -24.54
C MET A 50 -7.55 13.19 -24.68
N LEU A 51 -6.91 12.81 -23.56
CA LEU A 51 -5.67 12.05 -23.51
C LEU A 51 -5.86 10.82 -22.63
N PRO A 52 -5.57 9.61 -23.14
CA PRO A 52 -5.65 8.39 -22.36
C PRO A 52 -4.50 8.34 -21.36
N THR A 53 -4.74 8.73 -20.11
CA THR A 53 -3.81 8.55 -19.03
C THR A 53 -4.24 7.40 -18.16
N TYR A 54 -3.28 6.60 -17.74
CA TYR A 54 -3.55 5.46 -16.90
C TYR A 54 -4.12 5.89 -15.55
N THR A 55 -5.25 5.29 -15.22
CA THR A 55 -5.87 5.35 -13.89
C THR A 55 -6.15 3.92 -13.47
N GLY A 56 -5.58 3.48 -12.34
CA GLY A 56 -5.71 2.10 -11.91
C GLY A 56 -4.83 1.77 -10.73
N ALA A 57 -4.82 0.51 -10.36
CA ALA A 57 -3.93 -0.02 -9.36
C ALA A 57 -2.59 -0.46 -9.99
N ALA A 58 -1.53 -0.50 -9.20
CA ALA A 58 -0.25 -1.06 -9.62
C ALA A 58 0.51 -1.63 -8.44
N PHE A 59 1.42 -2.53 -8.72
CA PHE A 59 2.39 -3.02 -7.75
C PHE A 59 3.77 -3.21 -8.39
N TYR A 60 4.76 -3.28 -7.54
CA TYR A 60 6.14 -3.61 -7.92
C TYR A 60 6.65 -4.73 -7.03
N ASP A 61 7.42 -5.61 -7.61
CA ASP A 61 8.14 -6.68 -6.95
C ASP A 61 9.46 -6.91 -7.69
N GLU A 62 10.46 -7.50 -7.04
CA GLU A 62 11.78 -7.69 -7.65
C GLU A 62 11.77 -8.66 -8.84
N GLU A 63 10.87 -9.64 -8.86
CA GLU A 63 10.73 -10.61 -9.93
C GLU A 63 9.79 -10.10 -11.02
N ALA A 64 8.58 -9.72 -10.64
CA ALA A 64 7.52 -9.29 -11.57
C ALA A 64 7.73 -7.86 -12.09
N LYS A 65 8.63 -7.08 -11.47
CA LYS A 65 8.86 -5.66 -11.77
C LYS A 65 7.58 -4.83 -11.60
N PHE A 66 7.39 -3.80 -12.40
CA PHE A 66 6.23 -2.94 -12.35
C PHE A 66 5.07 -3.55 -13.14
N ASN A 67 3.94 -3.75 -12.47
CA ASN A 67 2.72 -4.30 -13.06
C ASN A 67 1.54 -3.39 -12.79
N LYS A 68 0.76 -3.11 -13.82
CA LYS A 68 -0.51 -2.41 -13.76
C LYS A 68 -1.65 -3.43 -13.62
N ILE A 69 -2.68 -3.03 -12.88
CA ILE A 69 -3.93 -3.77 -12.72
C ILE A 69 -5.05 -2.80 -13.04
N ASP A 70 -5.69 -2.98 -14.19
CA ASP A 70 -6.79 -2.14 -14.60
C ASP A 70 -8.03 -2.37 -13.73
N PHE A 71 -8.89 -1.39 -13.60
CA PHE A 71 -10.11 -1.55 -12.80
C PHE A 71 -11.05 -2.60 -13.39
N SER A 72 -11.09 -2.72 -14.72
CA SER A 72 -11.80 -3.81 -15.41
C SER A 72 -11.31 -5.20 -14.99
N ASP A 73 -9.98 -5.37 -14.82
CA ASP A 73 -9.44 -6.64 -14.38
C ASP A 73 -9.87 -6.98 -12.95
N ILE A 74 -9.99 -5.94 -12.08
CA ILE A 74 -10.49 -6.11 -10.70
C ILE A 74 -11.99 -6.46 -10.67
N GLU A 75 -12.75 -5.99 -11.65
CA GLU A 75 -14.17 -6.34 -11.79
C GLU A 75 -14.37 -7.80 -12.21
N ASP A 76 -13.52 -8.29 -13.09
CA ASP A 76 -13.58 -9.65 -13.59
C ASP A 76 -13.11 -10.67 -12.56
N GLU A 77 -11.97 -10.42 -11.91
CA GLU A 77 -11.41 -11.33 -10.90
C GLU A 77 -10.56 -10.58 -9.86
N ASN A 78 -10.66 -11.00 -8.61
CA ASN A 78 -9.78 -10.49 -7.55
C ASN A 78 -8.34 -10.98 -7.76
N PHE A 79 -7.40 -10.04 -7.87
CA PHE A 79 -5.98 -10.34 -7.95
C PHE A 79 -5.45 -10.81 -6.60
N LEU A 80 -4.56 -11.81 -6.62
CA LEU A 80 -3.86 -12.29 -5.42
C LEU A 80 -2.46 -12.80 -5.79
N MET A 81 -1.43 -12.15 -5.26
CA MET A 81 -0.03 -12.53 -5.54
C MET A 81 0.86 -12.34 -4.31
N LYS A 82 1.76 -13.29 -4.08
CA LYS A 82 2.82 -13.16 -3.09
C LYS A 82 4.00 -12.42 -3.70
N ILE A 83 4.47 -11.37 -3.03
CA ILE A 83 5.60 -10.56 -3.47
C ILE A 83 6.65 -10.42 -2.37
N LYS A 84 7.88 -10.09 -2.78
CA LYS A 84 9.00 -9.81 -1.88
C LYS A 84 9.44 -8.37 -2.04
N SER A 85 9.54 -7.65 -0.91
CA SER A 85 10.09 -6.28 -0.86
C SER A 85 9.50 -5.32 -1.90
N GLY A 86 8.22 -5.49 -2.22
CA GLY A 86 7.51 -4.69 -3.20
C GLY A 86 6.60 -3.63 -2.60
N TRP A 87 6.05 -2.77 -3.43
CA TRP A 87 5.10 -1.74 -3.06
C TRP A 87 3.82 -1.83 -3.88
N ILE A 88 2.74 -1.23 -3.37
CA ILE A 88 1.46 -1.08 -4.06
C ILE A 88 1.15 0.39 -4.28
N SER A 89 0.40 0.68 -5.33
CA SER A 89 0.02 2.05 -5.70
C SER A 89 -1.39 2.12 -6.26
N MET A 90 -2.02 3.28 -6.04
CA MET A 90 -3.21 3.73 -6.76
C MET A 90 -2.83 4.95 -7.59
N ILE A 91 -2.95 4.83 -8.90
CA ILE A 91 -2.44 5.79 -9.87
C ILE A 91 -3.58 6.61 -10.45
N GLN A 92 -3.35 7.90 -10.57
CA GLN A 92 -4.20 8.86 -11.27
C GLN A 92 -3.38 9.60 -12.34
N HIS A 93 -4.05 10.46 -13.10
CA HIS A 93 -3.44 11.25 -14.18
C HIS A 93 -2.10 11.91 -13.79
N TYR A 94 -2.09 12.81 -12.80
CA TYR A 94 -0.90 13.56 -12.36
C TYR A 94 -0.39 13.17 -10.99
N PHE A 95 -1.15 12.37 -10.25
CA PHE A 95 -0.87 12.03 -8.86
C PHE A 95 -0.92 10.51 -8.68
N PHE A 96 -0.25 10.06 -7.65
CA PHE A 96 -0.41 8.68 -7.18
C PHE A 96 -0.22 8.61 -5.68
N THR A 97 -0.69 7.52 -5.12
CA THR A 97 -0.48 7.15 -3.72
C THR A 97 0.18 5.78 -3.70
N ALA A 98 1.24 5.61 -2.92
CA ALA A 98 1.93 4.33 -2.81
C ALA A 98 2.24 3.94 -1.37
N TRP A 99 1.93 2.71 -1.00
CA TRP A 99 2.42 2.07 0.22
C TRP A 99 3.73 1.36 -0.06
N ILE A 100 4.79 1.79 0.64
CA ILE A 100 6.16 1.31 0.46
C ILE A 100 6.58 0.68 1.79
N PRO A 101 6.90 -0.63 1.83
CA PRO A 101 7.41 -1.26 3.04
C PRO A 101 8.78 -0.67 3.39
N ASN A 102 9.11 -0.66 4.68
CA ASN A 102 10.46 -0.29 5.09
C ASN A 102 11.40 -1.49 4.84
N ASN A 103 12.35 -1.30 3.93
CA ASN A 103 13.25 -2.33 3.41
C ASN A 103 14.43 -2.71 4.34
N GLU A 104 14.34 -2.47 5.64
CA GLU A 104 15.39 -2.91 6.58
C GLU A 104 15.59 -4.44 6.60
N THR A 105 14.59 -5.19 6.14
CA THR A 105 14.63 -6.65 5.96
C THR A 105 13.75 -7.06 4.80
N GLU A 106 14.10 -8.17 4.11
CA GLU A 106 13.24 -8.75 3.09
C GLU A 106 11.84 -9.06 3.65
N ILE A 107 10.83 -8.37 3.13
CA ILE A 107 9.45 -8.50 3.60
C ILE A 107 8.66 -9.28 2.56
N THR A 108 8.16 -10.45 2.93
CA THR A 108 7.16 -11.17 2.13
C THR A 108 5.77 -10.68 2.51
N GLN A 109 5.00 -10.30 1.51
CA GLN A 109 3.61 -9.85 1.67
C GLN A 109 2.74 -10.38 0.53
N THR A 110 1.44 -10.43 0.75
CA THR A 110 0.48 -10.78 -0.29
C THR A 110 -0.20 -9.51 -0.78
N VAL A 111 -0.11 -9.22 -2.07
CA VAL A 111 -0.89 -8.19 -2.76
C VAL A 111 -2.24 -8.77 -3.12
N TYR A 112 -3.29 -8.01 -2.93
CA TYR A 112 -4.65 -8.37 -3.33
C TYR A 112 -5.43 -7.17 -3.80
N THR A 113 -6.41 -7.40 -4.65
CA THR A 113 -7.38 -6.38 -5.07
C THR A 113 -8.80 -6.80 -4.69
N ARG A 114 -9.69 -5.82 -4.59
CA ARG A 114 -11.12 -6.04 -4.39
C ARG A 114 -11.93 -4.93 -5.05
N ARG A 115 -13.06 -5.30 -5.62
CA ARG A 115 -14.15 -4.37 -5.92
C ARG A 115 -14.88 -4.05 -4.61
N LEU A 116 -15.21 -2.78 -4.42
CA LEU A 116 -15.97 -2.28 -3.28
C LEU A 116 -17.31 -1.77 -3.79
N GLU A 117 -18.37 -2.05 -3.04
CA GLU A 117 -19.70 -1.49 -3.25
C GLU A 117 -20.17 -0.89 -1.94
N ALA A 118 -20.33 0.42 -1.91
CA ALA A 118 -20.84 1.13 -0.75
C ALA A 118 -21.79 2.23 -1.19
N ASP A 119 -22.99 2.27 -0.62
CA ASP A 119 -24.01 3.29 -0.85
C ASP A 119 -24.36 3.51 -2.35
N GLY A 120 -24.33 2.43 -3.15
CA GLY A 120 -24.62 2.49 -4.59
C GLY A 120 -23.47 3.08 -5.43
N GLN A 121 -22.31 3.28 -4.83
CA GLN A 121 -21.09 3.67 -5.55
C GLN A 121 -20.10 2.49 -5.59
N ASN A 122 -19.52 2.29 -6.77
CA ASN A 122 -18.44 1.33 -6.95
C ASN A 122 -17.11 1.95 -6.56
N GLY A 123 -16.19 1.11 -6.14
CA GLY A 123 -14.81 1.48 -5.85
C GLY A 123 -13.88 0.29 -6.00
N TYR A 124 -12.60 0.59 -5.95
CA TYR A 124 -11.54 -0.39 -6.13
C TYR A 124 -10.55 -0.26 -5.00
N LEU A 125 -10.07 -1.41 -4.52
CA LEU A 125 -9.08 -1.51 -3.47
C LEU A 125 -7.90 -2.33 -3.97
N ILE A 126 -6.68 -1.84 -3.70
CA ILE A 126 -5.47 -2.64 -3.69
C ILE A 126 -4.88 -2.65 -2.28
N GLY A 127 -4.47 -3.81 -1.82
CA GLY A 127 -3.94 -3.96 -0.48
C GLY A 127 -2.77 -4.92 -0.39
N THR A 128 -2.04 -4.82 0.71
CA THR A 128 -1.01 -5.78 1.10
C THR A 128 -1.29 -6.35 2.48
N VAL A 129 -0.97 -7.63 2.65
CA VAL A 129 -1.02 -8.33 3.94
C VAL A 129 0.32 -8.99 4.19
N GLY A 130 0.99 -8.60 5.27
CA GLY A 130 2.24 -9.20 5.71
C GLY A 130 2.05 -10.53 6.45
N ASN A 131 3.15 -11.19 6.74
CA ASN A 131 3.17 -12.40 7.56
C ASN A 131 2.90 -12.09 9.03
N TYR A 132 2.35 -13.07 9.74
CA TYR A 132 2.17 -12.96 11.19
C TYR A 132 3.53 -12.91 11.90
N LYS A 133 3.63 -11.99 12.86
CA LYS A 133 4.75 -11.89 13.79
C LYS A 133 4.28 -12.23 15.19
N LYS A 134 4.96 -13.18 15.84
CA LYS A 134 4.71 -13.58 17.22
C LYS A 134 5.22 -12.51 18.17
N THR A 135 4.43 -12.15 19.16
CA THR A 135 4.77 -11.16 20.19
C THR A 135 4.51 -11.78 21.56
N GLU A 136 5.53 -11.88 22.37
CA GLU A 136 5.48 -12.41 23.73
C GLU A 136 4.68 -11.47 24.65
N PRO A 137 4.26 -11.96 25.84
CA PRO A 137 3.61 -11.14 26.85
C PRO A 137 4.42 -9.89 27.21
N SER A 138 3.75 -8.76 27.35
CA SER A 138 4.35 -7.45 27.70
C SER A 138 5.37 -6.92 26.69
N LYS A 139 5.57 -7.56 25.54
CA LYS A 139 6.45 -7.09 24.48
C LYS A 139 5.71 -6.28 23.42
N ASN A 140 6.49 -5.51 22.67
CA ASN A 140 6.00 -4.70 21.55
C ASN A 140 6.38 -5.36 20.23
N GLN A 141 5.47 -5.29 19.26
CA GLN A 141 5.74 -5.52 17.85
C GLN A 141 5.66 -4.20 17.11
N VAL A 142 6.70 -3.87 16.36
CA VAL A 142 6.76 -2.64 15.55
C VAL A 142 6.67 -3.01 14.08
N PHE A 143 5.83 -2.29 13.35
CA PHE A 143 5.71 -2.32 11.90
C PHE A 143 6.01 -0.93 11.36
N LYS A 144 6.88 -0.85 10.37
CA LYS A 144 7.25 0.41 9.71
C LYS A 144 6.92 0.35 8.23
N SER A 145 6.42 1.43 7.71
CA SER A 145 6.14 1.61 6.29
C SER A 145 6.20 3.09 5.93
N SER A 146 6.21 3.40 4.65
CA SER A 146 6.10 4.75 4.15
C SER A 146 4.90 4.86 3.21
N LEU A 147 4.23 5.99 3.25
CA LEU A 147 3.15 6.33 2.34
C LEU A 147 3.59 7.54 1.52
N PHE A 148 3.68 7.37 0.22
CA PHE A 148 3.83 8.49 -0.72
C PHE A 148 2.45 8.97 -1.15
N VAL A 149 2.24 10.29 -1.13
CA VAL A 149 1.02 10.93 -1.63
C VAL A 149 1.41 12.21 -2.35
N GLY A 150 1.47 12.17 -3.66
CA GLY A 150 1.98 13.33 -4.39
C GLY A 150 1.94 13.22 -5.91
N PRO A 151 2.46 14.28 -6.57
CA PRO A 151 2.54 14.33 -8.02
C PRO A 151 3.64 13.41 -8.56
N LYS A 152 3.51 13.03 -9.85
CA LYS A 152 4.47 12.20 -10.58
C LYS A 152 5.72 12.98 -11.00
N LYS A 153 6.46 13.53 -10.05
CA LYS A 153 7.72 14.26 -10.30
C LYS A 153 8.89 13.28 -10.27
N GLN A 154 9.44 12.93 -11.43
CA GLN A 154 10.52 11.95 -11.57
C GLN A 154 11.67 12.15 -10.60
N ASN A 155 12.20 13.38 -10.51
CA ASN A 155 13.36 13.70 -9.65
C ASN A 155 13.10 13.45 -8.15
N GLU A 156 11.84 13.47 -7.73
CA GLU A 156 11.45 13.27 -6.32
C GLU A 156 11.23 11.78 -6.02
N ILE A 157 10.63 11.05 -6.95
CA ILE A 157 10.18 9.67 -6.72
C ILE A 157 11.25 8.61 -7.03
N GLU A 158 12.23 8.90 -7.88
CA GLU A 158 13.27 7.96 -8.30
C GLU A 158 14.10 7.41 -7.12
N SER A 159 14.35 8.26 -6.11
CA SER A 159 15.12 7.88 -4.93
C SER A 159 14.31 7.19 -3.82
N ILE A 160 12.98 7.15 -3.94
CA ILE A 160 12.09 6.67 -2.87
C ILE A 160 12.00 5.14 -2.87
N ALA A 161 11.73 4.54 -4.02
CA ALA A 161 11.67 3.08 -4.16
C ALA A 161 11.94 2.64 -5.61
N PRO A 162 12.50 1.44 -5.81
CA PRO A 162 12.73 0.88 -7.14
C PRO A 162 11.44 0.83 -7.95
N GLY A 163 11.50 1.26 -9.21
CA GLY A 163 10.38 1.20 -10.15
C GLY A 163 9.25 2.20 -9.90
N LEU A 164 9.31 3.02 -8.85
CA LEU A 164 8.25 3.98 -8.53
C LEU A 164 8.09 5.05 -9.62
N VAL A 165 9.15 5.37 -10.34
CA VAL A 165 9.15 6.29 -11.48
C VAL A 165 8.30 5.80 -12.66
N LEU A 166 7.91 4.53 -12.69
CA LEU A 166 7.09 3.93 -13.74
C LEU A 166 5.58 4.13 -13.55
N THR A 167 5.17 4.76 -12.43
CA THR A 167 3.77 5.02 -12.07
C THR A 167 3.08 6.06 -12.95
#